data_aedfb85545577d79cd4e9a70a40af7f0
#
_entry.id   aedfb85545577d79cd4e9a70a40af7f0
#
_cell.length_a   1.000
_cell.length_b   1.000
_cell.length_c   1.000
_cell.angle_alpha   90.00
_cell.angle_beta   90.00
_cell.angle_gamma   90.00
#
_symmetry.space_group_name_H-M   'P 1'
#
loop_
_entity.id
_entity.type
_entity.pdbx_description
1 polymer ?
#
loop_
_entity_poly.entity_id
_entity_poly.type
_entity_poly.pdbx_seq_one_letter_code
_entity_poly.pdbx_strand_id
1 'polypeptide(L)'
;MLLLQNLYSEENYSINPDLQDNFVIISALHNYDLNPHTASYSAEAQILTGLYEGLFSYDPITLDPLYALVKSYRVSRDKKRWTFILRDDAKFSDGSQITAKDVVYSWLSLIQNPDASYSSFLDIIHGAKEFRLGEGPAENVAIMPVDDYTLSVHLISPASHLPKLLCMPAFSVVKNAENVFSGPFVISERTNDTIILKKNSNYYDAEHVNLKQITLKFSNDELENTYNYNIGTVDWLCSTFNNEKLLSKDSLQLYAEFATQYYFFKIRKESICSNLTLRQALLEATPWEALRENVYVPASTLVYPLNGYPLVQGYIYTDKNEAKLLVSQAKKELQLQEQSELKIKFAIPDTEYMIKKAEILKEAWNEIGVTLEISTIPDYEYLSSISKCDADLFTYTWIGDFADPLAFLELFRGNSTMNVSDWKNSEYDSLLDKAALSTDEEHNKLLSSAEQILLDDAILLPVQHPVSVNIINLNAVGGWAANAFDIHPLKYLFKKETKDMIPNIVMLK
;
A
#
# COMPACT_ATOMS: atom_id res chain seq x y z
N MET A 1 -10.32 -2.58 -24.97
CA MET A 1 -9.73 -1.53 -25.81
C MET A 1 -10.78 -0.54 -26.36
N LEU A 2 -11.91 -0.94 -26.93
CA LEU A 2 -12.95 -0.02 -27.42
C LEU A 2 -13.73 0.75 -26.32
N LEU A 3 -13.81 0.26 -25.09
CA LEU A 3 -14.52 0.92 -23.99
C LEU A 3 -13.72 2.07 -23.33
N LEU A 4 -12.40 2.00 -23.29
CA LEU A 4 -11.56 3.10 -22.78
C LEU A 4 -11.54 4.32 -23.74
N GLN A 5 -11.61 4.10 -25.05
CA GLN A 5 -11.79 5.20 -26.01
C GLN A 5 -13.08 5.99 -25.79
N ASN A 6 -14.14 5.35 -25.26
CA ASN A 6 -15.42 6.02 -25.04
C ASN A 6 -15.50 6.79 -23.70
N LEU A 7 -14.73 6.43 -22.67
CA LEU A 7 -14.70 7.15 -21.38
C LEU A 7 -13.92 8.47 -21.47
N TYR A 8 -12.98 8.58 -22.40
CA TYR A 8 -12.23 9.83 -22.66
C TYR A 8 -12.78 10.62 -23.87
N SER A 9 -13.84 10.14 -24.54
CA SER A 9 -14.30 10.68 -25.81
C SER A 9 -15.41 11.74 -25.73
N GLU A 10 -15.93 12.07 -24.56
CA GLU A 10 -17.03 13.05 -24.45
C GLU A 10 -16.57 14.51 -24.18
N GLU A 11 -15.32 14.73 -23.82
CA GLU A 11 -14.74 16.08 -23.85
C GLU A 11 -13.60 16.11 -24.88
N ASN A 12 -13.80 16.85 -25.97
CA ASN A 12 -12.79 17.10 -27.03
C ASN A 12 -11.61 17.92 -26.45
N TYR A 13 -10.74 17.27 -25.67
CA TYR A 13 -9.45 17.88 -25.31
C TYR A 13 -8.49 17.67 -26.48
N SER A 14 -7.97 18.74 -27.06
CA SER A 14 -6.83 18.63 -27.95
C SER A 14 -5.57 18.48 -27.09
N ILE A 15 -4.84 17.38 -27.30
CA ILE A 15 -3.54 17.19 -26.65
C ILE A 15 -2.51 17.95 -27.48
N ASN A 16 -1.92 19.01 -26.91
CA ASN A 16 -0.85 19.74 -27.54
C ASN A 16 0.49 19.00 -27.27
N PRO A 17 1.18 18.47 -28.31
CA PRO A 17 2.44 17.76 -28.14
C PRO A 17 3.54 18.56 -27.44
N ASP A 18 3.54 19.88 -27.58
CA ASP A 18 4.56 20.75 -26.97
C ASP A 18 4.38 20.91 -25.45
N LEU A 19 3.17 20.71 -24.94
CA LEU A 19 2.90 20.72 -23.50
C LEU A 19 3.34 19.41 -22.80
N GLN A 20 3.59 18.33 -23.55
CA GLN A 20 3.93 17.01 -23.01
C GLN A 20 5.44 16.83 -22.74
N ASP A 21 6.25 17.86 -22.93
CA ASP A 21 7.72 17.73 -22.84
C ASP A 21 8.18 17.38 -21.44
N ASN A 22 7.55 17.96 -20.40
CA ASN A 22 7.90 17.64 -19.01
C ASN A 22 6.68 17.78 -18.08
N PHE A 23 6.46 16.79 -17.23
CA PHE A 23 5.47 16.81 -16.16
C PHE A 23 6.19 16.76 -14.81
N VAL A 24 5.94 17.73 -13.94
CA VAL A 24 6.68 17.88 -12.68
C VAL A 24 5.80 17.47 -11.51
N ILE A 25 6.28 16.48 -10.74
CA ILE A 25 5.66 15.98 -9.52
C ILE A 25 6.58 16.32 -8.34
N ILE A 26 6.02 16.83 -7.24
CA ILE A 26 6.73 16.89 -5.95
C ILE A 26 6.08 15.90 -4.97
N SER A 27 6.90 15.10 -4.34
CA SER A 27 6.53 14.18 -3.27
C SER A 27 7.41 14.40 -2.04
N ALA A 28 7.06 13.79 -0.92
CA ALA A 28 7.83 13.88 0.31
C ALA A 28 9.26 13.35 0.12
N LEU A 29 10.22 13.93 0.84
CA LEU A 29 11.58 13.41 0.88
C LEU A 29 11.60 12.05 1.55
N HIS A 30 12.09 11.05 0.82
CA HIS A 30 12.17 9.67 1.25
C HIS A 30 13.36 8.96 0.57
N ASN A 31 13.87 7.91 1.18
CA ASN A 31 14.86 7.04 0.54
C ASN A 31 14.13 6.01 -0.36
N TYR A 32 13.80 6.41 -1.58
CA TYR A 32 13.00 5.63 -2.51
C TYR A 32 13.69 4.33 -2.96
N ASP A 33 13.09 3.20 -2.63
CA ASP A 33 13.43 1.91 -3.23
C ASP A 33 12.64 1.75 -4.55
N LEU A 34 13.34 1.62 -5.66
CA LEU A 34 12.73 1.42 -6.98
C LEU A 34 12.87 -0.02 -7.48
N ASN A 35 13.17 -0.95 -6.59
CA ASN A 35 13.04 -2.38 -6.87
C ASN A 35 11.59 -2.82 -6.57
N PRO A 36 10.82 -3.29 -7.56
CA PRO A 36 9.43 -3.63 -7.34
C PRO A 36 9.23 -4.78 -6.34
N HIS A 37 10.25 -5.63 -6.13
CA HIS A 37 10.16 -6.74 -5.19
C HIS A 37 10.32 -6.33 -3.72
N THR A 38 11.01 -5.21 -3.43
CA THR A 38 11.34 -4.79 -2.05
C THR A 38 10.70 -3.45 -1.65
N ALA A 39 10.22 -2.68 -2.63
CA ALA A 39 9.49 -1.44 -2.39
C ALA A 39 8.26 -1.67 -1.51
N SER A 40 8.03 -0.80 -0.53
CA SER A 40 6.98 -0.96 0.48
C SER A 40 6.15 0.29 0.74
N TYR A 41 6.54 1.44 0.17
CA TYR A 41 5.79 2.69 0.29
C TYR A 41 4.88 2.93 -0.92
N SER A 42 3.71 3.52 -0.70
CA SER A 42 2.78 3.91 -1.77
C SER A 42 3.43 4.88 -2.78
N ALA A 43 4.27 5.80 -2.30
CA ALA A 43 5.00 6.73 -3.16
C ALA A 43 6.01 6.02 -4.08
N GLU A 44 6.61 4.90 -3.64
CA GLU A 44 7.44 4.03 -4.48
C GLU A 44 6.58 3.29 -5.51
N ALA A 45 5.46 2.69 -5.06
CA ALA A 45 4.51 2.02 -5.94
C ALA A 45 4.03 2.95 -7.06
N GLN A 46 3.76 4.24 -6.75
CA GLN A 46 3.40 5.26 -7.72
C GLN A 46 4.47 5.41 -8.83
N ILE A 47 5.75 5.49 -8.48
CA ILE A 47 6.87 5.59 -9.45
C ILE A 47 7.02 4.29 -10.24
N LEU A 48 6.89 3.15 -9.57
CA LEU A 48 7.03 1.82 -10.16
C LEU A 48 5.97 1.54 -11.23
N THR A 49 4.76 2.15 -11.14
CA THR A 49 3.77 2.07 -12.24
C THR A 49 4.27 2.66 -13.56
N GLY A 50 5.28 3.53 -13.51
CA GLY A 50 5.93 4.10 -14.68
C GLY A 50 7.11 3.26 -15.19
N LEU A 51 7.80 2.54 -14.31
CA LEU A 51 9.02 1.81 -14.63
C LEU A 51 8.79 0.36 -15.02
N TYR A 52 7.80 -0.28 -14.43
CA TYR A 52 7.51 -1.69 -14.65
C TYR A 52 6.07 -1.94 -15.05
N GLU A 53 5.84 -3.01 -15.77
CA GLU A 53 4.51 -3.45 -16.20
C GLU A 53 4.26 -4.88 -15.74
N GLY A 54 3.05 -5.12 -15.21
CA GLY A 54 2.57 -6.43 -14.81
C GLY A 54 1.78 -7.14 -15.90
N LEU A 55 1.22 -8.29 -15.58
CA LEU A 55 0.25 -8.96 -16.44
C LEU A 55 -1.03 -8.11 -16.59
N PHE A 56 -1.40 -7.41 -15.52
CA PHE A 56 -2.50 -6.45 -15.46
C PHE A 56 -2.00 -5.11 -14.95
N SER A 57 -2.77 -4.07 -15.19
CA SER A 57 -2.57 -2.70 -14.70
C SER A 57 -3.88 -2.18 -14.14
N TYR A 58 -3.84 -1.22 -13.23
CA TYR A 58 -5.07 -0.61 -12.70
C TYR A 58 -5.76 0.28 -13.74
N ASP A 59 -7.09 0.17 -13.82
CA ASP A 59 -7.90 1.26 -14.35
C ASP A 59 -7.72 2.49 -13.45
N PRO A 60 -7.40 3.68 -13.97
CA PRO A 60 -7.08 4.84 -13.15
C PRO A 60 -8.28 5.39 -12.35
N ILE A 61 -9.51 4.98 -12.67
CA ILE A 61 -10.74 5.46 -12.04
C ILE A 61 -11.35 4.38 -11.15
N THR A 62 -11.56 3.17 -11.72
CA THR A 62 -12.27 2.09 -11.03
C THR A 62 -11.35 1.15 -10.24
N LEU A 63 -10.04 1.20 -10.51
CA LEU A 63 -9.03 0.28 -10.00
C LEU A 63 -9.23 -1.19 -10.42
N ASP A 64 -10.14 -1.43 -11.38
CA ASP A 64 -10.32 -2.75 -11.94
C ASP A 64 -9.12 -3.18 -12.80
N PRO A 65 -8.82 -4.47 -12.89
CA PRO A 65 -7.72 -4.96 -13.70
C PRO A 65 -7.93 -4.73 -15.20
N LEU A 66 -7.03 -3.98 -15.81
CA LEU A 66 -6.92 -3.84 -17.27
C LEU A 66 -5.82 -4.77 -17.79
N TYR A 67 -6.02 -5.32 -18.99
CA TYR A 67 -4.98 -6.10 -19.67
C TYR A 67 -3.75 -5.23 -19.96
N ALA A 68 -2.59 -5.67 -19.49
CA ALA A 68 -1.30 -5.03 -19.76
C ALA A 68 -0.39 -5.94 -20.59
N LEU A 69 0.49 -6.72 -20.01
CA LEU A 69 1.28 -7.71 -20.77
C LEU A 69 0.46 -8.92 -21.21
N VAL A 70 -0.72 -9.14 -20.65
CA VAL A 70 -1.67 -10.18 -21.05
C VAL A 70 -2.59 -9.66 -22.18
N LYS A 71 -2.81 -10.44 -23.22
CA LYS A 71 -3.86 -10.24 -24.26
C LYS A 71 -5.19 -10.87 -23.84
N SER A 72 -5.13 -12.04 -23.19
CA SER A 72 -6.30 -12.78 -22.74
C SER A 72 -5.89 -13.84 -21.74
N TYR A 73 -6.86 -14.34 -20.97
CA TYR A 73 -6.64 -15.49 -20.11
C TYR A 73 -7.82 -16.47 -20.14
N ARG A 74 -7.58 -17.67 -19.68
CA ARG A 74 -8.58 -18.72 -19.49
C ARG A 74 -8.42 -19.31 -18.08
N VAL A 75 -9.55 -19.62 -17.47
CA VAL A 75 -9.60 -20.27 -16.13
C VAL A 75 -10.26 -21.64 -16.31
N SER A 76 -9.70 -22.66 -15.70
CA SER A 76 -10.27 -24.01 -15.69
C SER A 76 -11.62 -24.05 -14.94
N ARG A 77 -12.39 -25.14 -15.14
CA ARG A 77 -13.71 -25.27 -14.50
C ARG A 77 -13.65 -25.30 -12.97
N ASP A 78 -12.57 -25.83 -12.41
CA ASP A 78 -12.31 -25.84 -10.96
C ASP A 78 -11.72 -24.53 -10.43
N LYS A 79 -11.56 -23.51 -11.32
CA LYS A 79 -11.01 -22.18 -11.05
C LYS A 79 -9.58 -22.17 -10.47
N LYS A 80 -8.84 -23.28 -10.55
CA LYS A 80 -7.49 -23.39 -10.02
C LYS A 80 -6.39 -23.23 -11.06
N ARG A 81 -6.64 -23.54 -12.32
CA ARG A 81 -5.65 -23.35 -13.39
C ARG A 81 -5.98 -22.13 -14.22
N TRP A 82 -5.02 -21.21 -14.26
CA TRP A 82 -5.04 -20.01 -15.06
C TRP A 82 -4.05 -20.18 -16.23
N THR A 83 -4.49 -19.84 -17.43
CA THR A 83 -3.63 -19.80 -18.62
C THR A 83 -3.68 -18.41 -19.20
N PHE A 84 -2.57 -17.70 -19.11
CA PHE A 84 -2.40 -16.34 -19.63
C PHE A 84 -1.76 -16.39 -20.99
N ILE A 85 -2.31 -15.65 -21.94
CA ILE A 85 -1.74 -15.42 -23.28
C ILE A 85 -1.12 -14.04 -23.27
N LEU A 86 0.19 -13.97 -23.37
CA LEU A 86 0.96 -12.73 -23.35
C LEU A 86 0.93 -12.03 -24.72
N ARG A 87 1.27 -10.76 -24.70
CA ARG A 87 1.53 -9.97 -25.90
C ARG A 87 2.82 -10.45 -26.56
N ASP A 88 2.82 -10.54 -27.89
CA ASP A 88 4.00 -10.88 -28.70
C ASP A 88 4.74 -9.62 -29.21
N ASP A 89 4.21 -8.42 -28.91
CA ASP A 89 4.78 -7.12 -29.24
C ASP A 89 5.45 -6.42 -28.05
N ALA A 90 5.33 -6.98 -26.82
CA ALA A 90 5.89 -6.40 -25.62
C ALA A 90 7.43 -6.57 -25.55
N LYS A 91 8.12 -5.48 -25.22
CA LYS A 91 9.59 -5.43 -25.11
C LYS A 91 10.03 -4.73 -23.85
N PHE A 92 11.17 -5.14 -23.35
CA PHE A 92 11.93 -4.36 -22.37
C PHE A 92 12.50 -3.09 -23.00
N SER A 93 12.95 -2.17 -22.16
CA SER A 93 13.54 -0.90 -22.61
C SER A 93 14.83 -1.06 -23.43
N ASP A 94 15.53 -2.17 -23.31
CA ASP A 94 16.69 -2.53 -24.12
C ASP A 94 16.31 -3.13 -25.50
N GLY A 95 15.02 -3.24 -25.80
CA GLY A 95 14.50 -3.79 -27.04
C GLY A 95 14.34 -5.31 -27.08
N SER A 96 14.77 -6.04 -26.04
CA SER A 96 14.56 -7.49 -25.95
C SER A 96 13.11 -7.83 -25.70
N GLN A 97 12.66 -8.95 -26.24
CA GLN A 97 11.28 -9.42 -26.14
C GLN A 97 10.95 -9.84 -24.70
N ILE A 98 9.75 -9.49 -24.21
CA ILE A 98 9.20 -10.02 -22.96
C ILE A 98 8.47 -11.33 -23.26
N THR A 99 8.79 -12.37 -22.49
CA THR A 99 8.28 -13.72 -22.67
C THR A 99 7.69 -14.30 -21.39
N ALA A 100 7.01 -15.45 -21.48
CA ALA A 100 6.52 -16.18 -20.31
C ALA A 100 7.66 -16.62 -19.36
N LYS A 101 8.89 -16.80 -19.86
CA LYS A 101 10.07 -17.11 -19.03
C LYS A 101 10.47 -15.94 -18.15
N ASP A 102 10.27 -14.70 -18.62
CA ASP A 102 10.56 -13.50 -17.84
C ASP A 102 9.55 -13.34 -16.68
N VAL A 103 8.28 -13.70 -16.91
CA VAL A 103 7.27 -13.75 -15.84
C VAL A 103 7.65 -14.78 -14.78
N VAL A 104 8.03 -16.01 -15.21
CA VAL A 104 8.48 -17.08 -14.29
C VAL A 104 9.69 -16.62 -13.49
N TYR A 105 10.69 -16.02 -14.15
CA TYR A 105 11.86 -15.47 -13.49
C TYR A 105 11.48 -14.42 -12.44
N SER A 106 10.63 -13.46 -12.81
CA SER A 106 10.21 -12.36 -11.93
C SER A 106 9.53 -12.88 -10.67
N TRP A 107 8.56 -13.77 -10.82
CA TRP A 107 7.80 -14.28 -9.69
C TRP A 107 8.59 -15.25 -8.81
N LEU A 108 9.45 -16.09 -9.38
CA LEU A 108 10.36 -16.94 -8.59
C LEU A 108 11.38 -16.11 -7.82
N SER A 109 11.91 -15.03 -8.44
CA SER A 109 12.82 -14.09 -7.77
C SER A 109 12.13 -13.36 -6.61
N LEU A 110 10.88 -12.95 -6.78
CA LEU A 110 10.07 -12.36 -5.71
C LEU A 110 9.86 -13.36 -4.56
N ILE A 111 9.42 -14.59 -4.88
CA ILE A 111 9.13 -15.63 -3.88
C ILE A 111 10.38 -15.97 -3.06
N GLN A 112 11.54 -16.04 -3.67
CA GLN A 112 12.79 -16.41 -3.01
C GLN A 112 13.43 -15.27 -2.21
N ASN A 113 13.05 -14.02 -2.46
CA ASN A 113 13.67 -12.87 -1.83
C ASN A 113 13.18 -12.69 -0.38
N PRO A 114 14.06 -12.82 0.65
CA PRO A 114 13.65 -12.69 2.05
C PRO A 114 13.21 -11.26 2.42
N ASP A 115 13.63 -10.25 1.65
CA ASP A 115 13.29 -8.85 1.88
C ASP A 115 11.99 -8.45 1.13
N ALA A 116 11.39 -9.39 0.37
CA ALA A 116 10.17 -9.14 -0.40
C ALA A 116 8.92 -9.27 0.46
N SER A 117 8.38 -8.14 0.89
CA SER A 117 7.18 -8.08 1.75
C SER A 117 5.97 -8.79 1.14
N TYR A 118 5.77 -8.70 -0.17
CA TYR A 118 4.61 -9.27 -0.87
C TYR A 118 4.79 -10.71 -1.35
N SER A 119 5.91 -11.37 -1.05
CA SER A 119 6.20 -12.73 -1.57
C SER A 119 5.17 -13.77 -1.12
N SER A 120 4.63 -13.67 0.10
CA SER A 120 3.61 -14.60 0.61
C SER A 120 2.26 -14.51 -0.11
N PHE A 121 1.96 -13.44 -0.83
CA PHE A 121 0.74 -13.34 -1.64
C PHE A 121 0.72 -14.34 -2.80
N LEU A 122 1.89 -14.82 -3.24
CA LEU A 122 1.99 -15.91 -4.21
C LEU A 122 1.90 -17.32 -3.58
N ASP A 123 1.78 -17.46 -2.27
CA ASP A 123 1.57 -18.76 -1.58
C ASP A 123 0.28 -19.46 -2.05
N ILE A 124 -0.64 -18.72 -2.68
CA ILE A 124 -1.81 -19.28 -3.38
C ILE A 124 -1.44 -20.16 -4.58
N ILE A 125 -0.21 -20.07 -5.09
CA ILE A 125 0.31 -20.90 -6.18
C ILE A 125 0.88 -22.19 -5.58
N HIS A 126 0.53 -23.34 -6.15
CA HIS A 126 1.01 -24.64 -5.68
C HIS A 126 2.54 -24.70 -5.67
N GLY A 127 3.14 -25.08 -4.54
CA GLY A 127 4.58 -25.18 -4.33
C GLY A 127 5.31 -23.85 -4.02
N ALA A 128 4.63 -22.69 -4.12
CA ALA A 128 5.26 -21.40 -3.88
C ALA A 128 5.63 -21.19 -2.40
N LYS A 129 4.76 -21.58 -1.48
CA LYS A 129 5.02 -21.49 -0.05
C LYS A 129 6.22 -22.33 0.38
N GLU A 130 6.28 -23.58 -0.04
CA GLU A 130 7.38 -24.49 0.25
C GLU A 130 8.71 -23.95 -0.31
N PHE A 131 8.67 -23.38 -1.52
CA PHE A 131 9.86 -22.75 -2.12
C PHE A 131 10.29 -21.51 -1.34
N ARG A 132 9.35 -20.64 -0.96
CA ARG A 132 9.63 -19.44 -0.14
C ARG A 132 10.25 -19.80 1.22
N LEU A 133 9.80 -20.89 1.85
CA LEU A 133 10.30 -21.35 3.15
C LEU A 133 11.60 -22.17 3.04
N GLY A 134 12.09 -22.43 1.82
CA GLY A 134 13.26 -23.27 1.59
C GLY A 134 13.01 -24.79 1.78
N GLU A 135 11.74 -25.21 1.78
CA GLU A 135 11.29 -26.59 1.99
C GLU A 135 11.10 -27.35 0.66
N GLY A 136 11.14 -26.64 -0.46
CA GLY A 136 10.99 -27.21 -1.80
C GLY A 136 11.79 -26.47 -2.86
N PRO A 137 12.10 -27.13 -4.00
CA PRO A 137 12.83 -26.49 -5.09
C PRO A 137 11.90 -25.64 -5.99
N ALA A 138 12.48 -24.71 -6.74
CA ALA A 138 11.75 -23.80 -7.65
C ALA A 138 10.93 -24.54 -8.72
N GLU A 139 11.39 -25.70 -9.17
CA GLU A 139 10.73 -26.53 -10.18
C GLU A 139 9.36 -27.08 -9.73
N ASN A 140 9.10 -27.08 -8.43
CA ASN A 140 7.82 -27.50 -7.86
C ASN A 140 6.79 -26.37 -7.84
N VAL A 141 7.22 -25.13 -8.06
CA VAL A 141 6.30 -23.99 -8.14
C VAL A 141 5.54 -24.05 -9.45
N ALA A 142 4.23 -24.12 -9.36
CA ALA A 142 3.37 -24.34 -10.53
C ALA A 142 3.14 -23.08 -11.36
N ILE A 143 4.23 -22.44 -11.78
CA ILE A 143 4.29 -21.33 -12.74
C ILE A 143 5.10 -21.85 -13.95
N MET A 144 4.44 -22.17 -15.06
CA MET A 144 5.08 -22.85 -16.19
C MET A 144 4.95 -22.07 -17.48
N PRO A 145 6.07 -21.76 -18.17
CA PRO A 145 6.02 -21.27 -19.54
C PRO A 145 5.69 -22.44 -20.45
N VAL A 146 4.50 -22.43 -21.07
CA VAL A 146 4.06 -23.45 -22.04
C VAL A 146 4.77 -23.26 -23.38
N ASP A 147 4.88 -22.00 -23.77
CA ASP A 147 5.67 -21.48 -24.89
C ASP A 147 6.13 -20.05 -24.56
N ASP A 148 6.71 -19.34 -25.52
CA ASP A 148 7.24 -17.99 -25.27
C ASP A 148 6.16 -16.97 -24.85
N TYR A 149 4.89 -17.19 -25.21
CA TYR A 149 3.78 -16.27 -24.94
C TYR A 149 2.62 -16.91 -24.19
N THR A 150 2.77 -18.13 -23.71
CA THR A 150 1.73 -18.82 -22.94
C THR A 150 2.27 -19.21 -21.57
N LEU A 151 1.66 -18.67 -20.52
CA LEU A 151 1.97 -18.97 -19.12
C LEU A 151 0.83 -19.76 -18.49
N SER A 152 1.13 -20.89 -17.84
CA SER A 152 0.18 -21.66 -17.03
C SER A 152 0.51 -21.51 -15.55
N VAL A 153 -0.47 -21.15 -14.74
CA VAL A 153 -0.35 -21.03 -13.27
C VAL A 153 -1.39 -21.92 -12.62
N HIS A 154 -0.97 -22.73 -11.65
CA HIS A 154 -1.87 -23.62 -10.92
C HIS A 154 -1.94 -23.23 -9.44
N LEU A 155 -3.14 -22.88 -8.97
CA LEU A 155 -3.41 -22.43 -7.62
C LEU A 155 -3.79 -23.59 -6.71
N ILE A 156 -3.51 -23.46 -5.42
CA ILE A 156 -3.95 -24.43 -4.38
C ILE A 156 -5.46 -24.34 -4.15
N SER A 157 -6.05 -23.16 -4.31
CA SER A 157 -7.48 -22.86 -4.17
C SER A 157 -7.96 -21.90 -5.26
N PRO A 158 -9.27 -21.82 -5.55
CA PRO A 158 -9.81 -20.77 -6.40
C PRO A 158 -9.49 -19.37 -5.84
N ALA A 159 -9.03 -18.45 -6.69
CA ALA A 159 -8.74 -17.07 -6.31
C ALA A 159 -9.23 -16.12 -7.41
N SER A 160 -10.46 -15.64 -7.28
CA SER A 160 -11.05 -14.71 -8.26
C SER A 160 -10.38 -13.34 -8.26
N HIS A 161 -9.75 -12.96 -7.16
CA HIS A 161 -8.99 -11.72 -7.01
C HIS A 161 -7.61 -11.74 -7.65
N LEU A 162 -7.13 -12.87 -8.21
CA LEU A 162 -5.80 -12.97 -8.80
C LEU A 162 -5.48 -11.85 -9.82
N PRO A 163 -6.37 -11.47 -10.76
CA PRO A 163 -6.08 -10.36 -11.66
C PRO A 163 -5.88 -9.02 -10.93
N LYS A 164 -6.62 -8.76 -9.84
CA LYS A 164 -6.47 -7.56 -9.01
C LYS A 164 -5.11 -7.55 -8.32
N LEU A 165 -4.72 -8.67 -7.73
CA LEU A 165 -3.40 -8.85 -7.12
C LEU A 165 -2.28 -8.58 -8.15
N LEU A 166 -2.41 -9.10 -9.38
CA LEU A 166 -1.41 -8.95 -10.43
C LEU A 166 -1.33 -7.55 -11.07
N CYS A 167 -2.13 -6.58 -10.60
CA CYS A 167 -1.96 -5.17 -10.91
C CYS A 167 -0.86 -4.50 -10.08
N MET A 168 -0.51 -5.08 -8.92
CA MET A 168 0.47 -4.49 -7.99
C MET A 168 1.87 -4.47 -8.63
N PRO A 169 2.64 -3.39 -8.46
CA PRO A 169 4.01 -3.30 -8.98
C PRO A 169 4.92 -4.44 -8.53
N ALA A 170 4.72 -5.00 -7.34
CA ALA A 170 5.48 -6.15 -6.83
C ALA A 170 5.46 -7.38 -7.75
N PHE A 171 4.39 -7.57 -8.53
CA PHE A 171 4.23 -8.71 -9.45
C PHE A 171 4.56 -8.37 -10.90
N SER A 172 5.14 -7.19 -11.13
CA SER A 172 5.58 -6.75 -12.45
C SER A 172 6.71 -7.63 -13.02
N VAL A 173 6.85 -7.58 -14.33
CA VAL A 173 7.89 -8.33 -15.04
C VAL A 173 9.20 -7.56 -15.01
N VAL A 174 10.22 -8.17 -14.42
CA VAL A 174 11.59 -7.64 -14.33
C VAL A 174 12.55 -8.45 -15.16
N LYS A 175 13.65 -7.84 -15.57
CA LYS A 175 14.77 -8.51 -16.23
C LYS A 175 15.94 -8.64 -15.26
N ASN A 176 16.68 -9.74 -15.35
CA ASN A 176 17.94 -9.90 -14.62
C ASN A 176 19.04 -9.03 -15.25
N ALA A 177 18.82 -7.71 -15.23
CA ALA A 177 19.75 -6.71 -15.75
C ALA A 177 19.46 -5.36 -15.10
N GLU A 178 20.50 -4.61 -14.77
CA GLU A 178 20.35 -3.28 -14.20
C GLU A 178 19.81 -2.29 -15.23
N ASN A 179 18.95 -1.37 -14.78
CA ASN A 179 18.38 -0.29 -15.58
C ASN A 179 17.65 -0.75 -16.85
N VAL A 180 17.05 -1.93 -16.81
CA VAL A 180 16.18 -2.45 -17.85
C VAL A 180 14.77 -2.57 -17.32
N PHE A 181 13.85 -1.86 -17.95
CA PHE A 181 12.47 -1.68 -17.48
C PHE A 181 11.47 -2.29 -18.45
N SER A 182 10.35 -2.78 -17.93
CA SER A 182 9.24 -3.31 -18.74
C SER A 182 8.12 -2.28 -18.96
N GLY A 183 8.17 -1.15 -18.27
CA GLY A 183 7.12 -0.14 -18.24
C GLY A 183 7.26 0.99 -19.26
N PRO A 184 6.34 1.96 -19.21
CA PRO A 184 6.22 3.07 -20.17
C PRO A 184 7.34 4.11 -20.07
N PHE A 185 8.12 4.13 -19.00
CA PHE A 185 9.22 5.06 -18.78
C PHE A 185 10.49 4.33 -18.36
N VAL A 186 11.61 5.04 -18.51
CA VAL A 186 12.94 4.62 -18.04
C VAL A 186 13.59 5.73 -17.21
N ILE A 187 14.42 5.37 -16.25
CA ILE A 187 15.20 6.36 -15.48
C ILE A 187 16.30 6.90 -16.39
N SER A 188 16.31 8.21 -16.61
CA SER A 188 17.40 8.89 -17.33
C SER A 188 18.40 9.57 -16.39
N GLU A 189 17.93 9.98 -15.21
CA GLU A 189 18.75 10.62 -14.19
C GLU A 189 18.16 10.31 -12.80
N ARG A 190 19.03 10.11 -11.81
CA ARG A 190 18.66 9.94 -10.40
C ARG A 190 19.66 10.60 -9.50
N THR A 191 19.20 11.51 -8.64
CA THR A 191 19.93 12.12 -7.54
C THR A 191 19.23 11.81 -6.20
N ASN A 192 19.67 12.40 -5.11
CA ASN A 192 19.01 12.20 -3.80
C ASN A 192 17.63 12.87 -3.71
N ASP A 193 17.39 13.92 -4.48
CA ASP A 193 16.21 14.77 -4.42
C ASP A 193 15.43 14.84 -5.75
N THR A 194 15.91 14.14 -6.78
CA THR A 194 15.29 14.21 -8.11
C THR A 194 15.44 12.89 -8.87
N ILE A 195 14.37 12.47 -9.52
CA ILE A 195 14.38 11.38 -10.52
C ILE A 195 13.77 11.92 -11.81
N ILE A 196 14.45 11.72 -12.93
CA ILE A 196 13.94 12.06 -14.26
C ILE A 196 13.62 10.78 -15.01
N LEU A 197 12.36 10.63 -15.36
CA LEU A 197 11.84 9.54 -16.18
C LEU A 197 11.66 10.04 -17.61
N LYS A 198 12.11 9.25 -18.58
CA LYS A 198 11.87 9.49 -20.02
C LYS A 198 11.01 8.39 -20.59
N LYS A 199 10.17 8.76 -21.55
CA LYS A 199 9.30 7.82 -22.27
C LYS A 199 10.13 6.69 -22.89
N ASN A 200 9.69 5.45 -22.66
CA ASN A 200 10.29 4.24 -23.24
C ASN A 200 9.71 4.02 -24.64
N SER A 201 10.51 4.25 -25.68
CA SER A 201 10.10 4.05 -27.07
C SER A 201 9.86 2.57 -27.44
N ASN A 202 10.38 1.63 -26.67
CA ASN A 202 10.18 0.19 -26.86
C ASN A 202 8.94 -0.36 -26.14
N TYR A 203 8.25 0.48 -25.33
CA TYR A 203 7.03 0.06 -24.66
C TYR A 203 5.94 -0.26 -25.67
N TYR A 204 5.23 -1.38 -25.50
CA TYR A 204 4.24 -1.89 -26.47
C TYR A 204 3.13 -0.89 -26.81
N ASP A 205 2.79 -0.01 -25.86
CA ASP A 205 1.72 0.98 -25.99
C ASP A 205 2.28 2.41 -25.98
N ALA A 206 3.51 2.59 -26.45
CA ALA A 206 4.19 3.88 -26.46
C ALA A 206 3.40 4.98 -27.19
N GLU A 207 2.59 4.63 -28.18
CA GLU A 207 1.78 5.60 -28.94
C GLU A 207 0.76 6.31 -28.06
N HIS A 208 0.23 5.65 -27.02
CA HIS A 208 -0.76 6.20 -26.11
C HIS A 208 -0.14 6.83 -24.84
N VAL A 209 1.16 6.72 -24.62
CA VAL A 209 1.87 7.45 -23.57
C VAL A 209 2.15 8.87 -24.03
N ASN A 210 1.44 9.84 -23.48
CA ASN A 210 1.51 11.23 -23.96
C ASN A 210 2.77 11.96 -23.47
N LEU A 211 3.12 11.84 -22.20
CA LEU A 211 4.24 12.55 -21.59
C LEU A 211 5.58 12.04 -22.13
N LYS A 212 6.46 12.96 -22.54
CA LYS A 212 7.83 12.63 -23.00
C LYS A 212 8.78 12.45 -21.82
N GLN A 213 8.56 13.22 -20.75
CA GLN A 213 9.35 13.21 -19.53
C GLN A 213 8.50 13.47 -18.31
N ILE A 214 8.87 12.86 -17.19
CA ILE A 214 8.35 13.17 -15.85
C ILE A 214 9.55 13.49 -14.97
N THR A 215 9.49 14.64 -14.28
CA THR A 215 10.46 15.03 -13.27
C THR A 215 9.85 14.88 -11.89
N LEU A 216 10.33 13.92 -11.13
CA LEU A 216 9.97 13.70 -9.73
C LEU A 216 10.97 14.47 -8.86
N LYS A 217 10.49 15.37 -8.02
CA LYS A 217 11.28 16.09 -7.01
C LYS A 217 10.84 15.67 -5.62
N PHE A 218 11.78 15.58 -4.70
CA PHE A 218 11.52 15.18 -3.33
C PHE A 218 11.84 16.32 -2.37
N SER A 219 10.84 16.82 -1.65
CA SER A 219 10.99 17.97 -0.77
C SER A 219 9.94 17.95 0.35
N ASN A 220 10.37 18.28 1.57
CA ASN A 220 9.48 18.50 2.72
C ASN A 220 9.26 20.00 3.01
N ASP A 221 9.76 20.92 2.17
CA ASP A 221 9.50 22.35 2.31
C ASP A 221 8.12 22.72 1.76
N GLU A 222 7.11 22.68 2.62
CA GLU A 222 5.72 22.97 2.26
C GLU A 222 5.52 24.35 1.66
N LEU A 223 6.28 25.36 2.10
CA LEU A 223 6.16 26.74 1.60
C LEU A 223 6.73 26.86 0.20
N GLU A 224 7.92 26.32 -0.04
CA GLU A 224 8.57 26.31 -1.35
C GLU A 224 7.77 25.46 -2.34
N ASN A 225 7.32 24.28 -1.94
CA ASN A 225 6.52 23.39 -2.77
C ASN A 225 5.23 24.09 -3.22
N THR A 226 4.51 24.74 -2.28
CA THR A 226 3.27 25.46 -2.58
C THR A 226 3.52 26.66 -3.47
N TYR A 227 4.62 27.40 -3.25
CA TYR A 227 5.01 28.50 -4.11
C TYR A 227 5.26 28.02 -5.55
N ASN A 228 6.04 26.96 -5.72
CA ASN A 228 6.34 26.37 -7.03
C ASN A 228 5.09 25.90 -7.76
N TYR A 229 4.12 25.30 -7.04
CA TYR A 229 2.81 24.95 -7.59
C TYR A 229 2.02 26.20 -8.04
N ASN A 230 1.92 27.23 -7.18
CA ASN A 230 1.17 28.45 -7.46
C ASN A 230 1.68 29.19 -8.70
N ILE A 231 2.99 29.14 -8.97
CA ILE A 231 3.59 29.78 -10.17
C ILE A 231 3.59 28.87 -11.41
N GLY A 232 3.06 27.66 -11.30
CA GLY A 232 2.88 26.71 -12.42
C GLY A 232 4.15 25.99 -12.86
N THR A 233 5.19 25.91 -12.00
CA THR A 233 6.40 25.10 -12.28
C THR A 233 6.28 23.65 -11.83
N VAL A 234 5.18 23.32 -11.15
CA VAL A 234 4.84 21.98 -10.66
C VAL A 234 3.41 21.66 -11.10
N ASP A 235 3.21 20.47 -11.63
CA ASP A 235 1.92 20.01 -12.14
C ASP A 235 1.11 19.26 -11.08
N TRP A 236 1.79 18.55 -10.16
CA TRP A 236 1.17 17.74 -9.11
C TRP A 236 2.03 17.76 -7.84
N LEU A 237 1.40 18.09 -6.69
CA LEU A 237 1.98 17.95 -5.35
C LEU A 237 1.31 16.79 -4.62
N CYS A 238 2.09 15.85 -4.12
CA CYS A 238 1.66 14.75 -3.27
C CYS A 238 1.93 15.12 -1.80
N SER A 239 0.89 15.51 -1.06
CA SER A 239 0.84 15.75 0.40
C SER A 239 1.67 16.91 1.01
N THR A 240 2.87 17.22 0.54
CA THR A 240 3.76 18.22 1.17
C THR A 240 3.47 19.65 0.71
N PHE A 241 2.46 20.29 1.30
CA PHE A 241 2.05 21.66 0.93
C PHE A 241 1.52 22.46 2.13
N ASN A 242 1.58 23.79 2.03
CA ASN A 242 0.98 24.70 2.99
C ASN A 242 -0.41 25.16 2.51
N ASN A 243 -1.45 24.68 3.17
CA ASN A 243 -2.83 24.94 2.78
C ASN A 243 -3.18 26.46 2.82
N GLU A 244 -2.64 27.23 3.76
CA GLU A 244 -2.93 28.67 3.85
C GLU A 244 -2.38 29.47 2.67
N LYS A 245 -1.26 29.01 2.08
CA LYS A 245 -0.57 29.64 0.96
C LYS A 245 -1.01 29.14 -0.40
N LEU A 246 -1.82 28.08 -0.46
CA LEU A 246 -2.35 27.57 -1.72
C LEU A 246 -3.37 28.56 -2.30
N LEU A 247 -3.11 29.07 -3.52
CA LEU A 247 -3.96 30.05 -4.18
C LEU A 247 -5.22 29.42 -4.78
N SER A 248 -5.09 28.29 -5.48
CA SER A 248 -6.22 27.58 -6.10
C SER A 248 -6.70 26.46 -5.19
N LYS A 249 -7.74 26.70 -4.41
CA LYS A 249 -8.34 25.68 -3.54
C LYS A 249 -9.05 24.58 -4.32
N ASP A 250 -9.50 24.84 -5.54
CA ASP A 250 -10.13 23.85 -6.42
C ASP A 250 -9.14 22.77 -6.90
N SER A 251 -7.83 23.04 -6.75
CA SER A 251 -6.79 22.05 -7.03
C SER A 251 -6.60 21.02 -5.90
N LEU A 252 -7.15 21.27 -4.72
CA LEU A 252 -7.08 20.35 -3.58
C LEU A 252 -8.02 19.17 -3.83
N GLN A 253 -7.46 17.98 -3.98
CA GLN A 253 -8.16 16.72 -4.11
C GLN A 253 -8.02 15.94 -2.81
N LEU A 254 -9.15 15.70 -2.14
CA LEU A 254 -9.25 14.86 -0.93
C LEU A 254 -10.10 13.65 -1.26
N TYR A 255 -9.59 12.46 -0.98
CA TYR A 255 -10.32 11.23 -1.22
C TYR A 255 -10.11 10.25 -0.07
N ALA A 256 -11.17 9.55 0.34
CA ALA A 256 -11.06 8.51 1.35
C ALA A 256 -10.22 7.34 0.81
N GLU A 257 -9.15 7.00 1.49
CA GLU A 257 -8.33 5.85 1.14
C GLU A 257 -8.94 4.55 1.68
N PHE A 258 -8.77 3.48 0.95
CA PHE A 258 -9.00 2.12 1.44
C PHE A 258 -7.84 1.72 2.35
N ALA A 259 -7.76 2.41 3.50
CA ALA A 259 -6.61 2.36 4.38
C ALA A 259 -7.02 2.46 5.85
N THR A 260 -6.13 2.00 6.74
CA THR A 260 -6.28 2.14 8.18
C THR A 260 -4.95 2.43 8.83
N GLN A 261 -4.90 3.49 9.64
CA GLN A 261 -3.83 3.76 10.57
C GLN A 261 -4.14 3.13 11.89
N TYR A 262 -3.20 2.36 12.43
CA TYR A 262 -3.33 1.64 13.69
C TYR A 262 -2.00 1.54 14.42
N TYR A 263 -2.04 1.32 15.73
CA TYR A 263 -0.90 0.84 16.49
C TYR A 263 -1.03 -0.67 16.65
N PHE A 264 0.10 -1.39 16.74
CA PHE A 264 0.10 -2.83 16.93
C PHE A 264 1.19 -3.27 17.90
N PHE A 265 0.88 -4.30 18.69
CA PHE A 265 1.85 -4.94 19.58
C PHE A 265 2.69 -5.96 18.80
N LYS A 266 4.01 -5.95 19.08
CA LYS A 266 4.91 -7.00 18.63
C LYS A 266 4.97 -8.10 19.69
N ILE A 267 4.50 -9.30 19.34
CA ILE A 267 4.30 -10.41 20.27
C ILE A 267 5.57 -11.23 20.38
N ARG A 268 6.44 -10.86 21.29
CA ARG A 268 7.67 -11.60 21.60
C ARG A 268 7.51 -12.33 22.94
N LYS A 269 8.04 -13.56 23.02
CA LYS A 269 7.90 -14.42 24.20
C LYS A 269 8.40 -13.76 25.49
N GLU A 270 9.43 -12.96 25.39
CA GLU A 270 10.08 -12.28 26.53
C GLU A 270 9.43 -10.92 26.85
N SER A 271 8.56 -10.41 25.99
CA SER A 271 7.86 -9.14 26.23
C SER A 271 6.65 -9.34 27.13
N ILE A 272 6.42 -8.39 28.04
CA ILE A 272 5.19 -8.33 28.84
C ILE A 272 3.95 -8.20 27.94
N CYS A 273 4.09 -7.65 26.74
CA CYS A 273 3.03 -7.55 25.75
C CYS A 273 2.63 -8.91 25.15
N SER A 274 3.33 -10.02 25.46
CA SER A 274 2.84 -11.37 25.14
C SER A 274 1.61 -11.75 26.00
N ASN A 275 1.40 -11.10 27.16
CA ASN A 275 0.26 -11.34 28.02
C ASN A 275 -0.99 -10.65 27.47
N LEU A 276 -2.02 -11.44 27.14
CA LEU A 276 -3.30 -10.96 26.59
C LEU A 276 -4.01 -9.99 27.56
N THR A 277 -4.08 -10.35 28.84
CA THR A 277 -4.76 -9.55 29.87
C THR A 277 -4.15 -8.15 29.99
N LEU A 278 -2.81 -8.03 29.86
CA LEU A 278 -2.15 -6.72 29.84
C LEU A 278 -2.56 -5.91 28.59
N ARG A 279 -2.55 -6.52 27.41
CA ARG A 279 -2.97 -5.81 26.17
C ARG A 279 -4.42 -5.34 26.28
N GLN A 280 -5.33 -6.18 26.79
CA GLN A 280 -6.72 -5.80 27.04
C GLN A 280 -6.82 -4.62 28.03
N ALA A 281 -6.03 -4.63 29.12
CA ALA A 281 -5.98 -3.51 30.05
C ALA A 281 -5.57 -2.19 29.37
N LEU A 282 -4.60 -2.24 28.45
CA LEU A 282 -4.14 -1.06 27.72
C LEU A 282 -5.22 -0.53 26.78
N LEU A 283 -5.97 -1.40 26.12
CA LEU A 283 -7.09 -1.00 25.25
C LEU A 283 -8.24 -0.39 26.05
N GLU A 284 -8.61 -0.98 27.19
CA GLU A 284 -9.62 -0.42 28.11
C GLU A 284 -9.21 0.95 28.67
N ALA A 285 -7.91 1.20 28.88
CA ALA A 285 -7.41 2.48 29.35
C ALA A 285 -7.25 3.52 28.23
N THR A 286 -7.29 3.11 26.97
CA THR A 286 -7.06 4.00 25.83
C THR A 286 -8.16 5.05 25.72
N PRO A 287 -7.82 6.37 25.70
CA PRO A 287 -8.79 7.44 25.58
C PRO A 287 -9.19 7.64 24.13
N TRP A 288 -10.06 6.76 23.61
CA TRP A 288 -10.41 6.65 22.19
C TRP A 288 -10.90 7.95 21.56
N GLU A 289 -11.68 8.75 22.30
CA GLU A 289 -12.16 10.05 21.80
C GLU A 289 -10.99 11.01 21.56
N ALA A 290 -10.09 11.16 22.54
CA ALA A 290 -8.92 12.04 22.41
C ALA A 290 -7.91 11.51 21.38
N LEU A 291 -7.73 10.18 21.31
CA LEU A 291 -6.85 9.56 20.33
C LEU A 291 -7.33 9.79 18.89
N ARG A 292 -8.65 9.82 18.69
CA ARG A 292 -9.32 10.02 17.38
C ARG A 292 -9.76 11.47 17.13
N GLU A 293 -9.38 12.40 18.00
CA GLU A 293 -9.62 13.81 17.78
C GLU A 293 -8.82 14.34 16.57
N ASN A 294 -9.44 15.19 15.76
CA ASN A 294 -8.83 15.78 14.56
C ASN A 294 -8.38 14.76 13.48
N VAL A 295 -9.07 13.63 13.38
CA VAL A 295 -8.95 12.70 12.26
C VAL A 295 -10.16 12.85 11.31
N TYR A 296 -9.96 12.56 10.02
CA TYR A 296 -11.06 12.69 9.06
C TYR A 296 -12.12 11.61 9.27
N VAL A 297 -11.72 10.36 9.39
CA VAL A 297 -12.62 9.22 9.59
C VAL A 297 -12.08 8.36 10.74
N PRO A 298 -12.69 8.41 11.94
CA PRO A 298 -12.28 7.56 13.07
C PRO A 298 -12.44 6.07 12.74
N ALA A 299 -11.42 5.26 13.04
CA ALA A 299 -11.47 3.81 12.87
C ALA A 299 -11.60 3.11 14.23
N SER A 300 -12.57 2.22 14.36
CA SER A 300 -12.73 1.33 15.52
C SER A 300 -12.33 -0.12 15.22
N THR A 301 -12.18 -0.47 13.97
CA THR A 301 -11.82 -1.77 13.41
C THR A 301 -10.65 -1.63 12.45
N LEU A 302 -10.01 -2.74 12.08
CA LEU A 302 -8.88 -2.74 11.14
C LEU A 302 -9.36 -2.60 9.69
N VAL A 303 -10.37 -3.39 9.32
CA VAL A 303 -10.89 -3.39 7.95
C VAL A 303 -11.67 -2.11 7.70
N TYR A 304 -11.33 -1.41 6.61
CA TYR A 304 -12.10 -0.26 6.14
C TYR A 304 -13.56 -0.67 5.87
N PRO A 305 -14.56 0.14 6.24
CA PRO A 305 -15.97 -0.18 6.04
C PRO A 305 -16.29 -0.44 4.56
N LEU A 306 -16.64 -1.68 4.24
CA LEU A 306 -17.03 -2.13 2.91
C LEU A 306 -18.50 -2.49 2.87
N ASN A 307 -19.15 -2.26 1.74
CA ASN A 307 -20.52 -2.68 1.54
C ASN A 307 -20.63 -4.22 1.57
N GLY A 308 -21.55 -4.74 2.38
CA GLY A 308 -21.73 -6.19 2.56
C GLY A 308 -20.72 -6.86 3.49
N TYR A 309 -19.82 -6.12 4.12
CA TYR A 309 -18.99 -6.64 5.19
C TYR A 309 -19.74 -6.60 6.52
N PRO A 310 -19.85 -7.72 7.27
CA PRO A 310 -20.56 -7.75 8.54
C PRO A 310 -19.95 -6.80 9.58
N LEU A 311 -20.79 -6.29 10.48
CA LEU A 311 -20.34 -5.45 11.56
C LEU A 311 -19.43 -6.23 12.51
N VAL A 312 -18.26 -5.71 12.76
CA VAL A 312 -17.27 -6.20 13.74
C VAL A 312 -17.33 -5.29 14.96
N GLN A 313 -17.23 -5.87 16.15
CA GLN A 313 -17.21 -5.09 17.39
C GLN A 313 -15.83 -4.48 17.60
N GLY A 314 -15.74 -3.18 17.35
CA GLY A 314 -14.50 -2.42 17.53
C GLY A 314 -14.39 -1.74 18.88
N TYR A 315 -13.29 -1.04 19.10
CA TYR A 315 -12.99 -0.31 20.34
C TYR A 315 -13.54 1.11 20.27
N ILE A 316 -14.50 1.42 21.15
CA ILE A 316 -15.16 2.74 21.19
C ILE A 316 -15.29 3.33 22.58
N TYR A 317 -15.13 2.52 23.64
CA TYR A 317 -15.26 2.95 25.02
C TYR A 317 -13.96 2.83 25.79
N THR A 318 -13.80 3.69 26.78
CA THR A 318 -12.67 3.68 27.72
C THR A 318 -13.20 3.33 29.12
N ASP A 319 -12.66 2.30 29.76
CA ASP A 319 -12.95 1.95 31.16
C ASP A 319 -11.65 1.82 31.97
N LYS A 320 -11.27 2.93 32.60
CA LYS A 320 -10.06 2.96 33.45
C LYS A 320 -10.15 2.09 34.72
N ASN A 321 -11.37 1.81 35.20
CA ASN A 321 -11.54 0.97 36.38
C ASN A 321 -11.33 -0.49 36.03
N GLU A 322 -11.92 -0.95 34.95
CA GLU A 322 -11.68 -2.29 34.40
C GLU A 322 -10.19 -2.46 34.03
N ALA A 323 -9.60 -1.47 33.37
CA ALA A 323 -8.18 -1.49 33.05
C ALA A 323 -7.26 -1.73 34.27
N LYS A 324 -7.52 -1.07 35.40
CA LYS A 324 -6.75 -1.28 36.62
C LYS A 324 -6.90 -2.69 37.20
N LEU A 325 -8.09 -3.28 37.11
CA LEU A 325 -8.33 -4.66 37.54
C LEU A 325 -7.55 -5.63 36.63
N LEU A 326 -7.60 -5.42 35.33
CA LEU A 326 -6.85 -6.22 34.36
C LEU A 326 -5.33 -6.09 34.53
N VAL A 327 -4.81 -4.88 34.85
CA VAL A 327 -3.37 -4.71 35.17
C VAL A 327 -2.97 -5.54 36.40
N SER A 328 -3.77 -5.52 37.45
CA SER A 328 -3.49 -6.32 38.67
C SER A 328 -3.55 -7.83 38.38
N GLN A 329 -4.46 -8.26 37.48
CA GLN A 329 -4.53 -9.64 37.02
C GLN A 329 -3.31 -10.01 36.17
N ALA A 330 -2.96 -9.17 35.19
CA ALA A 330 -1.78 -9.37 34.34
C ALA A 330 -0.48 -9.51 35.14
N LYS A 331 -0.30 -8.69 36.18
CA LYS A 331 0.85 -8.83 37.08
C LYS A 331 0.92 -10.21 37.73
N LYS A 332 -0.23 -10.76 38.18
CA LYS A 332 -0.29 -12.12 38.76
C LYS A 332 0.06 -13.19 37.72
N GLU A 333 -0.49 -13.09 36.52
CA GLU A 333 -0.21 -14.01 35.38
C GLU A 333 1.27 -13.98 35.00
N LEU A 334 1.89 -12.80 34.99
CA LEU A 334 3.31 -12.58 34.73
C LEU A 334 4.21 -12.90 35.93
N GLN A 335 3.64 -13.32 37.05
CA GLN A 335 4.36 -13.60 38.32
C GLN A 335 5.15 -12.40 38.85
N LEU A 336 4.65 -11.19 38.64
CA LEU A 336 5.22 -9.93 39.11
C LEU A 336 4.61 -9.53 40.48
N GLN A 337 5.37 -8.77 41.26
CA GLN A 337 4.84 -8.15 42.48
C GLN A 337 3.89 -7.00 42.10
N GLU A 338 2.93 -6.69 42.98
CA GLU A 338 1.97 -5.61 42.73
C GLU A 338 2.64 -4.24 42.47
N GLN A 339 3.78 -4.00 43.13
CA GLN A 339 4.57 -2.78 43.02
C GLN A 339 5.51 -2.78 41.78
N SER A 340 5.61 -3.89 41.05
CA SER A 340 6.46 -3.96 39.87
C SER A 340 6.01 -2.94 38.83
N GLU A 341 6.96 -2.21 38.28
CA GLU A 341 6.73 -1.30 37.17
C GLU A 341 6.52 -2.09 35.87
N LEU A 342 5.49 -1.75 35.14
CA LEU A 342 5.26 -2.26 33.80
C LEU A 342 5.73 -1.21 32.80
N LYS A 343 6.69 -1.58 31.93
CA LYS A 343 7.26 -0.69 30.92
C LYS A 343 7.00 -1.25 29.54
N ILE A 344 6.55 -0.39 28.63
CA ILE A 344 6.31 -0.69 27.23
C ILE A 344 7.09 0.31 26.40
N LYS A 345 7.86 -0.17 25.45
CA LYS A 345 8.60 0.66 24.50
C LYS A 345 7.76 0.90 23.27
N PHE A 346 7.56 2.17 22.91
CA PHE A 346 6.80 2.58 21.74
C PHE A 346 7.71 3.30 20.75
N ALA A 347 7.89 2.73 19.56
CA ALA A 347 8.63 3.35 18.46
C ALA A 347 7.66 4.01 17.47
N ILE A 348 7.90 5.27 17.16
CA ILE A 348 7.06 6.07 16.25
C ILE A 348 7.92 6.86 15.26
N PRO A 349 7.36 7.27 14.10
CA PRO A 349 7.97 8.29 13.26
C PRO A 349 8.15 9.61 14.01
N ASP A 350 9.19 10.38 13.69
CA ASP A 350 9.54 11.67 14.32
C ASP A 350 8.65 12.84 13.89
N THR A 351 7.39 12.59 13.54
CA THR A 351 6.42 13.60 13.16
C THR A 351 5.70 14.19 14.37
N GLU A 352 5.38 15.48 14.33
CA GLU A 352 4.64 16.19 15.38
C GLU A 352 3.30 15.50 15.71
N TYR A 353 2.59 15.05 14.67
CA TYR A 353 1.33 14.31 14.79
C TYR A 353 1.50 13.03 15.62
N MET A 354 2.49 12.19 15.29
CA MET A 354 2.73 10.92 15.98
C MET A 354 3.18 11.12 17.41
N ILE A 355 4.06 12.09 17.67
CA ILE A 355 4.52 12.45 19.03
C ILE A 355 3.33 12.86 19.90
N LYS A 356 2.46 13.74 19.38
CA LYS A 356 1.26 14.19 20.11
C LYS A 356 0.31 13.02 20.44
N LYS A 357 0.07 12.10 19.50
CA LYS A 357 -0.78 10.93 19.73
C LYS A 357 -0.15 9.94 20.74
N ALA A 358 1.15 9.75 20.68
CA ALA A 358 1.87 8.90 21.64
C ALA A 358 1.84 9.44 23.08
N GLU A 359 1.95 10.77 23.27
CA GLU A 359 1.83 11.37 24.60
C GLU A 359 0.42 11.21 25.19
N ILE A 360 -0.65 11.23 24.38
CA ILE A 360 -2.02 10.93 24.82
C ILE A 360 -2.10 9.51 25.43
N LEU A 361 -1.50 8.51 24.76
CA LEU A 361 -1.47 7.14 25.25
C LEU A 361 -0.63 7.03 26.53
N LYS A 362 0.53 7.70 26.58
CA LYS A 362 1.45 7.69 27.70
C LYS A 362 0.79 8.23 28.97
N GLU A 363 0.08 9.35 28.89
CA GLU A 363 -0.66 9.92 30.00
C GLU A 363 -1.73 8.95 30.51
N ALA A 364 -2.54 8.39 29.60
CA ALA A 364 -3.62 7.49 29.96
C ALA A 364 -3.15 6.17 30.57
N TRP A 365 -2.10 5.57 30.03
CA TRP A 365 -1.58 4.31 30.54
C TRP A 365 -0.80 4.48 31.84
N ASN A 366 -0.19 5.65 32.06
CA ASN A 366 0.43 5.96 33.35
C ASN A 366 -0.60 5.99 34.51
N GLU A 367 -1.86 6.39 34.26
CA GLU A 367 -2.92 6.38 35.26
C GLU A 367 -3.32 4.97 35.73
N ILE A 368 -3.00 3.95 34.95
CA ILE A 368 -3.22 2.54 35.32
C ILE A 368 -1.95 1.82 35.76
N GLY A 369 -0.83 2.55 35.93
CA GLY A 369 0.44 2.02 36.44
C GLY A 369 1.31 1.36 35.34
N VAL A 370 1.15 1.75 34.07
CA VAL A 370 1.98 1.31 32.94
C VAL A 370 2.74 2.50 32.36
N THR A 371 4.07 2.41 32.36
CA THR A 371 4.97 3.43 31.81
C THR A 371 5.19 3.18 30.32
N LEU A 372 4.86 4.16 29.46
CA LEU A 372 5.14 4.12 28.03
C LEU A 372 6.42 4.89 27.71
N GLU A 373 7.47 4.19 27.28
CA GLU A 373 8.74 4.77 26.85
C GLU A 373 8.70 5.03 25.33
N ILE A 374 8.58 6.30 24.93
CA ILE A 374 8.47 6.70 23.51
C ILE A 374 9.87 6.92 22.94
N SER A 375 10.14 6.33 21.79
CA SER A 375 11.31 6.58 20.95
C SER A 375 10.90 6.98 19.56
N THR A 376 11.59 7.96 18.99
CA THR A 376 11.34 8.46 17.63
C THR A 376 12.37 7.91 16.65
N ILE A 377 11.93 7.60 15.45
CA ILE A 377 12.74 7.17 14.32
C ILE A 377 12.47 8.14 13.17
N PRO A 378 13.49 8.58 12.39
CA PRO A 378 13.25 9.40 11.22
C PRO A 378 12.16 8.79 10.33
N ASP A 379 11.18 9.61 9.91
CA ASP A 379 9.99 9.12 9.19
C ASP A 379 10.37 8.29 7.96
N TYR A 380 11.37 8.73 7.20
CA TYR A 380 11.88 8.05 5.99
C TYR A 380 12.59 6.70 6.26
N GLU A 381 12.96 6.41 7.52
CA GLU A 381 13.59 5.13 7.92
C GLU A 381 12.63 4.23 8.70
N TYR A 382 11.47 4.75 9.10
CA TYR A 382 10.61 4.12 10.08
C TYR A 382 10.19 2.69 9.69
N LEU A 383 9.59 2.51 8.51
CA LEU A 383 9.09 1.20 8.10
C LEU A 383 10.20 0.14 8.01
N SER A 384 11.35 0.50 7.45
CA SER A 384 12.50 -0.42 7.36
C SER A 384 13.13 -0.76 8.71
N SER A 385 12.83 0.03 9.74
CA SER A 385 13.34 -0.16 11.11
C SER A 385 12.45 -1.06 11.98
N ILE A 386 11.16 -1.24 11.66
CA ILE A 386 10.20 -2.00 12.49
C ILE A 386 10.69 -3.42 12.82
N SER A 387 11.23 -4.12 11.83
CA SER A 387 11.71 -5.50 12.01
C SER A 387 12.93 -5.60 12.93
N LYS A 388 13.75 -4.54 12.99
CA LYS A 388 15.04 -4.49 13.69
C LYS A 388 14.97 -3.79 15.06
N CYS A 389 13.92 -2.98 15.27
CA CYS A 389 13.77 -2.18 16.48
C CYS A 389 13.30 -3.05 17.66
N ASP A 390 13.94 -2.83 18.83
CA ASP A 390 13.55 -3.46 20.10
C ASP A 390 12.46 -2.64 20.80
N ALA A 391 11.30 -2.50 20.16
CA ALA A 391 10.10 -1.91 20.75
C ALA A 391 8.97 -2.93 20.85
N ASP A 392 7.99 -2.67 21.71
CA ASP A 392 6.83 -3.53 21.95
C ASP A 392 5.60 -3.06 21.18
N LEU A 393 5.53 -1.76 20.90
CA LEU A 393 4.43 -1.11 20.19
C LEU A 393 4.98 -0.30 19.01
N PHE A 394 4.25 -0.35 17.89
CA PHE A 394 4.57 0.36 16.65
C PHE A 394 3.31 1.00 16.07
N THR A 395 3.47 1.93 15.15
CA THR A 395 2.37 2.43 14.31
C THR A 395 2.51 1.92 12.89
N TYR A 396 1.39 1.77 12.21
CA TYR A 396 1.35 1.42 10.79
C TYR A 396 0.15 2.10 10.12
N THR A 397 0.34 2.52 8.88
CA THR A 397 -0.76 2.88 8.00
C THR A 397 -0.73 1.90 6.83
N TRP A 398 -1.78 1.13 6.70
CA TRP A 398 -1.92 0.18 5.61
C TRP A 398 -2.96 0.63 4.62
N ILE A 399 -2.59 0.70 3.36
CA ILE A 399 -3.49 0.93 2.23
C ILE A 399 -3.74 -0.44 1.59
N GLY A 400 -5.01 -0.83 1.46
CA GLY A 400 -5.35 -2.13 0.86
C GLY A 400 -5.04 -2.13 -0.64
N ASP A 401 -4.37 -3.18 -1.09
CA ASP A 401 -3.92 -3.31 -2.48
C ASP A 401 -5.03 -3.75 -3.45
N PHE A 402 -6.15 -4.22 -2.92
CA PHE A 402 -7.35 -4.62 -3.68
C PHE A 402 -8.59 -4.50 -2.79
N ALA A 403 -9.74 -4.22 -3.40
CA ALA A 403 -11.01 -3.98 -2.68
C ALA A 403 -11.61 -5.29 -2.11
N ASP A 404 -10.99 -5.80 -1.05
CA ASP A 404 -11.40 -6.99 -0.31
C ASP A 404 -10.89 -6.88 1.13
N PRO A 405 -11.66 -7.31 2.18
CA PRO A 405 -11.18 -7.33 3.57
C PRO A 405 -9.89 -8.10 3.77
N LEU A 406 -9.64 -9.11 2.94
CA LEU A 406 -8.41 -9.91 2.97
C LEU A 406 -7.15 -9.06 2.79
N ALA A 407 -7.23 -7.92 2.07
CA ALA A 407 -6.12 -6.99 1.91
C ALA A 407 -5.58 -6.45 3.25
N PHE A 408 -6.41 -6.42 4.30
CA PHE A 408 -6.00 -6.04 5.66
C PHE A 408 -5.66 -7.25 6.53
N LEU A 409 -6.43 -8.32 6.41
CA LEU A 409 -6.32 -9.46 7.31
C LEU A 409 -5.11 -10.35 6.98
N GLU A 410 -4.66 -10.38 5.73
CA GLU A 410 -3.46 -11.11 5.32
C GLU A 410 -2.19 -10.59 6.02
N LEU A 411 -2.19 -9.33 6.49
CA LEU A 411 -1.09 -8.75 7.30
C LEU A 411 -0.82 -9.50 8.60
N PHE A 412 -1.83 -10.16 9.15
CA PHE A 412 -1.75 -10.85 10.44
C PHE A 412 -1.79 -12.37 10.33
N ARG A 413 -1.82 -12.92 9.11
CA ARG A 413 -1.69 -14.38 8.90
C ARG A 413 -0.37 -14.86 9.49
N GLY A 414 -0.39 -15.94 10.26
CA GLY A 414 0.74 -16.40 11.07
C GLY A 414 2.04 -16.72 10.30
N ASN A 415 1.97 -16.92 8.98
CA ASN A 415 3.11 -17.17 8.10
C ASN A 415 3.24 -16.16 6.95
N SER A 416 2.49 -15.06 7.00
CA SER A 416 2.61 -13.95 6.05
C SER A 416 3.94 -13.23 6.24
N THR A 417 4.60 -12.86 5.15
CA THR A 417 5.78 -11.99 5.15
C THR A 417 5.45 -10.57 5.57
N MET A 418 4.16 -10.20 5.52
CA MET A 418 3.65 -8.91 5.97
C MET A 418 3.40 -8.85 7.49
N ASN A 419 3.43 -10.01 8.18
CA ASN A 419 3.15 -10.06 9.62
C ASN A 419 4.36 -9.60 10.43
N VAL A 420 4.45 -8.31 10.68
CA VAL A 420 5.49 -7.70 11.52
C VAL A 420 5.16 -7.74 13.02
N SER A 421 3.97 -8.22 13.40
CA SER A 421 3.54 -8.32 14.80
C SER A 421 4.05 -9.56 15.51
N ASP A 422 4.53 -10.56 14.79
CA ASP A 422 4.89 -11.90 15.28
C ASP A 422 3.72 -12.69 15.92
N TRP A 423 2.49 -12.14 15.90
CA TRP A 423 1.30 -12.81 16.40
C TRP A 423 0.90 -13.98 15.51
N LYS A 424 0.42 -15.07 16.13
CA LYS A 424 -0.04 -16.27 15.42
C LYS A 424 -1.27 -16.84 16.10
N ASN A 425 -2.30 -17.12 15.31
CA ASN A 425 -3.51 -17.76 15.77
C ASN A 425 -4.03 -18.72 14.69
N SER A 426 -4.07 -20.00 15.01
CA SER A 426 -4.45 -21.05 14.04
C SER A 426 -5.93 -21.03 13.65
N GLU A 427 -6.80 -20.53 14.53
CA GLU A 427 -8.22 -20.34 14.21
C GLU A 427 -8.41 -19.19 13.22
N TYR A 428 -7.71 -18.07 13.45
CA TYR A 428 -7.63 -16.95 12.52
C TYR A 428 -7.18 -17.41 11.13
N ASP A 429 -6.03 -18.09 11.05
CA ASP A 429 -5.49 -18.61 9.77
C ASP A 429 -6.49 -19.55 9.08
N SER A 430 -7.15 -20.43 9.85
CA SER A 430 -8.17 -21.34 9.31
C SER A 430 -9.40 -20.62 8.74
N LEU A 431 -9.79 -19.48 9.33
CA LEU A 431 -10.90 -18.67 8.81
C LEU A 431 -10.52 -18.01 7.48
N LEU A 432 -9.29 -17.47 7.37
CA LEU A 432 -8.79 -16.93 6.10
C LEU A 432 -8.73 -17.99 5.00
N ASP A 433 -8.25 -19.21 5.33
CA ASP A 433 -8.19 -20.31 4.39
C ASP A 433 -9.59 -20.75 3.91
N LYS A 434 -10.57 -20.77 4.80
CA LYS A 434 -11.97 -21.08 4.46
C LYS A 434 -12.58 -19.96 3.62
N ALA A 435 -12.32 -18.70 3.96
CA ALA A 435 -12.79 -17.56 3.19
C ALA A 435 -12.28 -17.60 1.74
N ALA A 436 -11.03 -18.00 1.52
CA ALA A 436 -10.46 -18.16 0.18
C ALA A 436 -11.22 -19.20 -0.70
N LEU A 437 -11.91 -20.16 -0.08
CA LEU A 437 -12.70 -21.17 -0.76
C LEU A 437 -14.18 -20.81 -0.92
N SER A 438 -14.64 -19.77 -0.23
CA SER A 438 -16.04 -19.34 -0.14
C SER A 438 -16.36 -18.25 -1.18
N THR A 439 -17.59 -17.89 -1.32
CA THR A 439 -18.06 -16.83 -2.22
C THR A 439 -18.89 -15.79 -1.49
N ASP A 440 -18.71 -14.54 -1.91
CA ASP A 440 -19.53 -13.37 -1.56
C ASP A 440 -19.86 -13.25 -0.05
N GLU A 441 -21.11 -13.51 0.35
CA GLU A 441 -21.59 -13.29 1.73
C GLU A 441 -20.86 -14.18 2.76
N GLU A 442 -20.61 -15.45 2.44
CA GLU A 442 -19.90 -16.37 3.35
C GLU A 442 -18.41 -15.99 3.45
N HIS A 443 -17.79 -15.52 2.36
CA HIS A 443 -16.44 -14.97 2.37
C HIS A 443 -16.32 -13.82 3.38
N ASN A 444 -17.16 -12.80 3.24
CA ASN A 444 -17.14 -11.64 4.13
C ASN A 444 -17.45 -12.00 5.59
N LYS A 445 -18.33 -12.98 5.83
CA LYS A 445 -18.65 -13.46 7.17
C LYS A 445 -17.47 -14.17 7.84
N LEU A 446 -16.75 -14.99 7.11
CA LEU A 446 -15.54 -15.67 7.63
C LEU A 446 -14.43 -14.66 7.93
N LEU A 447 -14.24 -13.67 7.05
CA LEU A 447 -13.26 -12.61 7.26
C LEU A 447 -13.62 -11.69 8.43
N SER A 448 -14.90 -11.34 8.61
CA SER A 448 -15.31 -10.56 9.78
C SER A 448 -15.13 -11.32 11.11
N SER A 449 -15.33 -12.65 11.08
CA SER A 449 -15.03 -13.50 12.24
C SER A 449 -13.53 -13.55 12.55
N ALA A 450 -12.69 -13.59 11.52
CA ALA A 450 -11.23 -13.50 11.68
C ALA A 450 -10.81 -12.14 12.27
N GLU A 451 -11.38 -11.04 11.76
CA GLU A 451 -11.10 -9.71 12.31
C GLU A 451 -11.50 -9.61 13.78
N GLN A 452 -12.65 -10.20 14.18
CA GLN A 452 -13.08 -10.21 15.58
C GLN A 452 -12.07 -10.93 16.47
N ILE A 453 -11.51 -12.08 16.05
CA ILE A 453 -10.44 -12.76 16.80
C ILE A 453 -9.21 -11.87 16.97
N LEU A 454 -8.80 -11.17 15.91
CA LEU A 454 -7.65 -10.26 15.94
C LEU A 454 -7.85 -9.12 16.95
N LEU A 455 -9.07 -8.56 17.01
CA LEU A 455 -9.44 -7.53 17.97
C LEU A 455 -9.55 -8.10 19.38
N ASP A 456 -10.21 -9.23 19.58
CA ASP A 456 -10.36 -9.88 20.92
C ASP A 456 -9.00 -10.26 21.52
N ASP A 457 -8.01 -10.62 20.69
CA ASP A 457 -6.62 -10.85 21.10
C ASP A 457 -5.85 -9.53 21.38
N ALA A 458 -6.51 -8.39 21.22
CA ALA A 458 -5.96 -7.06 21.53
C ALA A 458 -4.58 -6.81 20.86
N ILE A 459 -4.44 -7.19 19.60
CA ILE A 459 -3.17 -7.08 18.87
C ILE A 459 -2.95 -5.67 18.34
N LEU A 460 -4.02 -4.93 18.06
CA LEU A 460 -3.93 -3.62 17.44
C LEU A 460 -4.92 -2.60 18.01
N LEU A 461 -4.60 -1.34 17.83
CA LEU A 461 -5.41 -0.18 18.20
C LEU A 461 -5.71 0.62 16.93
N PRO A 462 -6.89 0.45 16.30
CA PRO A 462 -7.26 1.24 15.12
C PRO A 462 -7.48 2.71 15.51
N VAL A 463 -6.96 3.63 14.70
CA VAL A 463 -7.03 5.07 14.98
C VAL A 463 -7.91 5.80 13.97
N GLN A 464 -7.60 5.68 12.69
CA GLN A 464 -8.32 6.36 11.63
C GLN A 464 -8.24 5.61 10.29
N HIS A 465 -9.21 5.91 9.43
CA HIS A 465 -9.10 5.67 8.00
C HIS A 465 -8.60 6.97 7.37
N PRO A 466 -7.37 7.00 6.82
CA PRO A 466 -6.79 8.22 6.26
C PRO A 466 -7.49 8.65 4.97
N VAL A 467 -7.14 9.86 4.54
CA VAL A 467 -7.54 10.40 3.25
C VAL A 467 -6.29 10.77 2.47
N SER A 468 -6.30 10.52 1.17
CA SER A 468 -5.27 11.04 0.28
C SER A 468 -5.44 12.54 0.10
N VAL A 469 -4.32 13.24 -0.01
CA VAL A 469 -4.27 14.67 -0.17
C VAL A 469 -3.35 15.02 -1.33
N ASN A 470 -3.94 15.46 -2.43
CA ASN A 470 -3.21 15.80 -3.65
C ASN A 470 -3.56 17.22 -4.10
N ILE A 471 -2.58 17.96 -4.60
CA ILE A 471 -2.78 19.27 -5.21
C ILE A 471 -2.52 19.13 -6.72
N ILE A 472 -3.58 19.14 -7.50
CA ILE A 472 -3.54 18.95 -8.95
C ILE A 472 -4.69 19.69 -9.62
N ASN A 473 -4.40 20.41 -10.70
CA ASN A 473 -5.41 21.11 -11.47
C ASN A 473 -6.00 20.19 -12.54
N LEU A 474 -7.16 19.60 -12.27
CA LEU A 474 -7.84 18.68 -13.19
C LEU A 474 -8.32 19.36 -14.50
N ASN A 475 -8.35 20.70 -14.58
CA ASN A 475 -8.60 21.41 -15.84
C ASN A 475 -7.36 21.42 -16.74
N ALA A 476 -6.15 21.32 -16.16
CA ALA A 476 -4.88 21.33 -16.88
C ALA A 476 -4.27 19.92 -17.05
N VAL A 477 -4.64 18.96 -16.19
CA VAL A 477 -4.12 17.60 -16.20
C VAL A 477 -5.24 16.61 -16.48
N GLY A 478 -4.97 15.65 -17.37
CA GLY A 478 -5.83 14.52 -17.65
C GLY A 478 -5.16 13.20 -17.30
N GLY A 479 -5.98 12.13 -17.23
CA GLY A 479 -5.50 10.79 -16.89
C GLY A 479 -5.26 10.57 -15.38
N TRP A 480 -5.45 11.59 -14.57
CA TRP A 480 -5.47 11.52 -13.11
C TRP A 480 -6.92 11.49 -12.62
N ALA A 481 -7.24 10.63 -11.71
CA ALA A 481 -8.53 10.56 -11.05
C ALA A 481 -8.33 10.17 -9.58
N ALA A 482 -9.04 10.82 -8.66
CA ALA A 482 -9.04 10.42 -7.26
C ALA A 482 -9.57 8.99 -7.12
N ASN A 483 -8.86 8.14 -6.38
CA ASN A 483 -9.22 6.75 -6.18
C ASN A 483 -8.80 6.26 -4.78
N ALA A 484 -9.38 5.14 -4.35
CA ALA A 484 -9.23 4.64 -2.99
C ALA A 484 -7.83 4.10 -2.65
N PHE A 485 -6.95 3.87 -3.63
CA PHE A 485 -5.58 3.39 -3.38
C PHE A 485 -4.54 4.50 -3.53
N ASP A 486 -4.96 5.70 -3.94
CA ASP A 486 -4.07 6.82 -4.28
C ASP A 486 -2.96 6.44 -5.28
N ILE A 487 -3.27 5.50 -6.20
CA ILE A 487 -2.39 5.04 -7.26
C ILE A 487 -2.88 5.57 -8.60
N HIS A 488 -2.01 6.30 -9.29
CA HIS A 488 -2.30 6.95 -10.56
C HIS A 488 -1.26 6.52 -11.60
N PRO A 489 -1.51 5.44 -12.38
CA PRO A 489 -0.52 4.91 -13.30
C PRO A 489 0.00 5.98 -14.27
N LEU A 490 1.31 6.24 -14.23
CA LEU A 490 1.96 7.37 -14.91
C LEU A 490 1.73 7.39 -16.43
N LYS A 491 1.47 6.22 -17.04
CA LYS A 491 1.22 6.09 -18.48
C LYS A 491 -0.04 6.81 -18.97
N TYR A 492 -1.01 7.06 -18.08
CA TYR A 492 -2.27 7.72 -18.45
C TYR A 492 -2.20 9.23 -18.32
N LEU A 493 -1.21 9.78 -17.62
CA LEU A 493 -1.10 11.22 -17.37
C LEU A 493 -0.81 12.00 -18.66
N PHE A 494 -1.44 13.16 -18.80
CA PHE A 494 -1.17 14.11 -19.87
C PHE A 494 -1.55 15.54 -19.49
N LYS A 495 -0.95 16.55 -20.15
CA LYS A 495 -1.35 17.94 -20.02
C LYS A 495 -2.44 18.26 -21.05
N LYS A 496 -3.51 18.89 -20.58
CA LYS A 496 -4.61 19.36 -21.43
C LYS A 496 -4.25 20.69 -22.07
N GLU A 497 -4.68 20.93 -23.28
CA GLU A 497 -4.66 22.24 -23.89
C GLU A 497 -5.75 23.09 -23.22
N THR A 498 -5.35 24.08 -22.42
CA THR A 498 -6.28 25.02 -21.79
C THR A 498 -6.45 26.23 -22.71
N LYS A 499 -7.67 26.45 -23.20
CA LYS A 499 -7.97 27.58 -24.09
C LYS A 499 -7.82 28.96 -23.42
N ASP A 500 -7.78 29.02 -22.09
CA ASP A 500 -7.64 30.24 -21.30
C ASP A 500 -6.87 29.95 -19.99
N MET A 501 -5.56 29.67 -20.07
CA MET A 501 -4.72 29.89 -18.89
C MET A 501 -4.50 31.38 -18.73
N ILE A 502 -5.38 32.05 -18.01
CA ILE A 502 -4.96 33.26 -17.29
C ILE A 502 -3.86 32.78 -16.36
N PRO A 503 -2.61 33.27 -16.49
CA PRO A 503 -1.59 32.95 -15.50
C PRO A 503 -2.19 33.24 -14.13
N ASN A 504 -2.06 32.31 -13.17
CA ASN A 504 -2.51 32.51 -11.78
C ASN A 504 -1.74 33.67 -11.09
N ILE A 505 -1.09 34.52 -11.86
CA ILE A 505 -0.39 35.73 -11.41
C ILE A 505 -1.38 36.88 -11.53
N VAL A 506 -2.18 37.10 -10.51
CA VAL A 506 -2.67 38.42 -10.22
C VAL A 506 -1.45 39.24 -9.79
N MET A 507 -0.89 40.03 -10.71
CA MET A 507 0.07 41.07 -10.33
C MET A 507 -0.65 42.01 -9.37
N LEU A 508 -0.44 41.80 -8.07
CA LEU A 508 -0.76 42.82 -7.07
C LEU A 508 0.11 44.04 -7.40
N LYS A 509 -0.54 45.08 -7.93
CA LYS A 509 0.01 46.45 -8.00
C LYS A 509 0.05 47.03 -6.61
#